data_b32a46d7850343d1787eb8c783026b88
#
_entry.id   b32a46d7850343d1787eb8c783026b88
#
_cell.length_a   1.000
_cell.length_b   1.000
_cell.length_c   1.000
_cell.angle_alpha   90.00
_cell.angle_beta   90.00
_cell.angle_gamma   90.00
#
_symmetry.space_group_name_H-M   'P 1'
#
loop_
_entity.id
_entity.type
_entity.pdbx_description
1 polymer ?
#
loop_
_entity_poly.entity_id
_entity_poly.type
_entity_poly.pdbx_seq_one_letter_code
_entity_poly.pdbx_strand_id
1 'polypeptide(L)'
;MSSPLQFPVTSLQTLRRALKQQLMLPLCEHAPPANEEDMPEPDSIATLSTLFRKGGLIHHEGSTPNANGRWFISTIDASTALKQLPGLDLKPNYCLVTYLYRMRRDNINHGGAATWAMQNQLSTTSHLEAALAMAGDHNTPPHPQGALPNYMAAITGNLTASSFLIASIFQRELQEFGRCGKFHRWAHHRLIGSIPNQCSWRWRVEQPKTLKPRVHSLPKGKMAVEFYTCRTVAPIGIFRHVDRYSANSYVAKTSNQAIAAAIATKS
;
A
#
# COMPACT_ATOMS: atom_id res chain seq x y z
N MET A 1 28.55 10.14 10.72
CA MET A 1 27.25 9.52 10.44
C MET A 1 27.43 8.01 10.61
N SER A 2 26.56 7.35 11.37
CA SER A 2 26.60 5.89 11.52
C SER A 2 26.26 5.20 10.18
N SER A 3 26.86 4.04 9.93
CA SER A 3 26.52 3.25 8.76
C SER A 3 25.03 2.86 8.80
N PRO A 4 24.32 2.84 7.64
CA PRO A 4 22.92 2.48 7.59
C PRO A 4 22.72 1.01 7.98
N LEU A 5 21.67 0.72 8.74
CA LEU A 5 21.25 -0.63 9.03
C LEU A 5 20.56 -1.23 7.80
N GLN A 6 21.04 -2.37 7.33
CA GLN A 6 20.48 -3.10 6.19
C GLN A 6 19.58 -4.24 6.67
N PHE A 7 18.55 -4.52 5.87
CA PHE A 7 17.56 -5.56 6.17
C PHE A 7 17.44 -6.52 4.98
N PRO A 8 17.15 -7.81 5.23
CA PRO A 8 16.85 -8.75 4.17
C PRO A 8 15.55 -8.35 3.44
N VAL A 9 15.57 -8.33 2.12
CA VAL A 9 14.36 -8.04 1.32
C VAL A 9 13.29 -9.10 1.55
N THR A 10 13.68 -10.37 1.77
CA THR A 10 12.77 -11.48 2.05
C THR A 10 11.92 -11.24 3.29
N SER A 11 12.49 -10.64 4.34
CA SER A 11 11.73 -10.27 5.55
C SER A 11 10.63 -9.27 5.24
N LEU A 12 10.90 -8.27 4.38
CA LEU A 12 9.90 -7.29 3.96
C LEU A 12 8.85 -7.92 3.03
N GLN A 13 9.25 -8.83 2.16
CA GLN A 13 8.31 -9.56 1.29
C GLN A 13 7.36 -10.42 2.12
N THR A 14 7.86 -11.12 3.14
CA THR A 14 7.04 -11.91 4.07
C THR A 14 6.08 -11.01 4.86
N LEU A 15 6.59 -9.89 5.40
CA LEU A 15 5.77 -8.90 6.08
C LEU A 15 4.65 -8.36 5.17
N ARG A 16 5.00 -7.98 3.95
CA ARG A 16 4.04 -7.47 2.96
C ARG A 16 2.96 -8.50 2.65
N ARG A 17 3.34 -9.77 2.47
CA ARG A 17 2.39 -10.86 2.23
C ARG A 17 1.43 -11.02 3.40
N ALA A 18 1.92 -11.03 4.64
CA ALA A 18 1.10 -11.11 5.83
C ALA A 18 0.12 -9.93 5.93
N LEU A 19 0.59 -8.70 5.66
CA LEU A 19 -0.28 -7.51 5.63
C LEU A 19 -1.37 -7.62 4.56
N LYS A 20 -1.04 -8.05 3.34
CA LYS A 20 -2.03 -8.25 2.28
C LYS A 20 -3.09 -9.28 2.67
N GLN A 21 -2.71 -10.36 3.34
CA GLN A 21 -3.65 -11.35 3.84
C GLN A 21 -4.60 -10.78 4.90
N GLN A 22 -4.08 -9.97 5.82
CA GLN A 22 -4.88 -9.31 6.86
C GLN A 22 -5.80 -8.22 6.32
N LEU A 23 -5.38 -7.55 5.26
CA LEU A 23 -6.15 -6.50 4.59
C LEU A 23 -6.97 -7.02 3.40
N MET A 24 -7.08 -8.34 3.25
CA MET A 24 -7.88 -8.94 2.19
C MET A 24 -9.36 -8.69 2.42
N LEU A 25 -10.02 -8.06 1.45
CA LEU A 25 -11.45 -7.76 1.53
C LEU A 25 -12.28 -9.04 1.53
N PRO A 26 -13.35 -9.09 2.33
CA PRO A 26 -14.34 -10.17 2.21
C PRO A 26 -15.01 -10.12 0.83
N LEU A 27 -15.53 -11.26 0.37
CA LEU A 27 -16.16 -11.36 -0.96
C LEU A 27 -17.27 -10.33 -1.17
N CYS A 28 -17.99 -9.95 -0.13
CA CYS A 28 -19.05 -8.94 -0.18
C CYS A 28 -18.52 -7.51 -0.43
N GLU A 29 -17.25 -7.25 -0.19
CA GLU A 29 -16.61 -5.94 -0.44
C GLU A 29 -15.65 -5.99 -1.64
N HIS A 30 -15.33 -7.16 -2.14
CA HIS A 30 -14.39 -7.36 -3.23
C HIS A 30 -15.03 -7.01 -4.58
N ALA A 31 -14.36 -6.17 -5.37
CA ALA A 31 -14.71 -5.97 -6.75
C ALA A 31 -13.88 -6.93 -7.62
N PRO A 32 -14.48 -7.77 -8.45
CA PRO A 32 -13.72 -8.63 -9.35
C PRO A 32 -12.90 -7.75 -10.30
N PRO A 33 -11.67 -8.15 -10.64
CA PRO A 33 -10.85 -7.43 -11.60
C PRO A 33 -11.56 -7.37 -12.94
N ALA A 34 -11.58 -6.19 -13.56
CA ALA A 34 -12.21 -5.98 -14.87
C ALA A 34 -11.21 -6.12 -16.02
N ASN A 35 -9.93 -5.96 -15.74
CA ASN A 35 -8.84 -6.00 -16.70
C ASN A 35 -7.54 -6.44 -16.02
N GLU A 36 -6.47 -6.60 -16.81
CA GLU A 36 -5.15 -7.01 -16.29
C GLU A 36 -4.58 -6.05 -15.24
N GLU A 37 -4.95 -4.76 -15.27
CA GLU A 37 -4.50 -3.76 -14.31
C GLU A 37 -5.12 -3.97 -12.92
N ASP A 38 -6.30 -4.59 -12.87
CA ASP A 38 -7.02 -4.90 -11.64
C ASP A 38 -6.67 -6.28 -11.06
N MET A 39 -5.86 -7.06 -11.78
CA MET A 39 -5.49 -8.41 -11.35
C MET A 39 -4.60 -8.40 -10.12
N PRO A 40 -4.82 -9.34 -9.17
CA PRO A 40 -3.94 -9.50 -8.03
C PRO A 40 -2.52 -9.77 -8.51
N GLU A 41 -1.60 -9.09 -7.90
CA GLU A 41 -0.21 -9.15 -8.26
C GLU A 41 0.43 -10.48 -7.83
N PRO A 42 1.11 -11.22 -8.74
CA PRO A 42 1.85 -12.42 -8.37
C PRO A 42 3.01 -12.05 -7.42
N ASP A 43 3.23 -12.89 -6.41
CA ASP A 43 4.25 -12.67 -5.36
C ASP A 43 5.70 -12.72 -5.87
N SER A 44 5.92 -13.18 -7.11
CA SER A 44 7.24 -13.24 -7.71
C SER A 44 7.18 -13.05 -9.22
N ILE A 45 8.30 -12.61 -9.82
CA ILE A 45 8.44 -12.48 -11.27
C ILE A 45 8.30 -13.84 -11.97
N ALA A 46 8.68 -14.95 -11.30
CA ALA A 46 8.47 -16.31 -11.83
C ALA A 46 6.98 -16.67 -11.94
N THR A 47 6.15 -16.15 -11.04
CA THR A 47 4.70 -16.39 -11.04
C THR A 47 3.97 -15.59 -12.13
N LEU A 48 4.55 -14.45 -12.58
CA LEU A 48 4.04 -13.68 -13.73
C LEU A 48 3.94 -14.52 -14.99
N SER A 49 5.00 -15.29 -15.31
CA SER A 49 5.01 -16.15 -16.50
C SER A 49 3.94 -17.26 -16.44
N THR A 50 3.56 -17.67 -15.24
CA THR A 50 2.54 -18.71 -15.02
C THR A 50 1.13 -18.14 -15.17
N LEU A 51 0.90 -16.90 -14.74
CA LEU A 51 -0.38 -16.18 -14.92
C LEU A 51 -0.67 -15.93 -16.41
N PHE A 52 0.33 -15.47 -17.16
CA PHE A 52 0.18 -15.27 -18.62
C PHE A 52 -0.09 -16.57 -19.37
N ARG A 53 0.48 -17.72 -18.94
CA ARG A 53 0.22 -19.03 -19.56
C ARG A 53 -1.17 -19.59 -19.23
N LYS A 54 -1.79 -19.22 -18.13
CA LYS A 54 -3.09 -19.76 -17.68
C LYS A 54 -4.30 -18.94 -18.13
N GLY A 55 -4.13 -17.94 -18.99
CA GLY A 55 -5.23 -17.20 -19.60
C GLY A 55 -6.05 -16.34 -18.66
N GLY A 56 -5.45 -15.87 -17.55
CA GLY A 56 -6.11 -14.94 -16.64
C GLY A 56 -6.81 -15.60 -15.45
N LEU A 57 -7.30 -14.78 -14.55
CA LEU A 57 -7.96 -15.19 -13.32
C LEU A 57 -9.36 -15.75 -13.59
N ILE A 58 -9.74 -16.73 -12.78
CA ILE A 58 -11.09 -17.28 -12.76
C ILE A 58 -12.06 -16.17 -12.36
N HIS A 59 -12.99 -15.82 -13.25
CA HIS A 59 -14.09 -14.94 -12.92
C HIS A 59 -14.98 -15.63 -11.90
N HIS A 60 -15.02 -15.13 -10.68
CA HIS A 60 -16.12 -15.44 -9.78
C HIS A 60 -17.34 -14.64 -10.26
N GLU A 61 -18.35 -15.33 -10.78
CA GLU A 61 -19.67 -14.78 -11.07
C GLU A 61 -20.43 -14.44 -9.78
N GLY A 62 -19.88 -13.53 -8.97
CA GLY A 62 -20.56 -12.96 -7.82
C GLY A 62 -21.06 -11.57 -8.19
N SER A 63 -22.30 -11.25 -7.82
CA SER A 63 -22.78 -9.87 -7.88
C SER A 63 -21.76 -8.99 -7.16
N THR A 64 -21.24 -7.97 -7.84
CA THR A 64 -20.30 -7.02 -7.24
C THR A 64 -21.09 -6.15 -6.26
N PRO A 65 -21.00 -6.39 -4.94
CA PRO A 65 -21.75 -5.57 -3.99
C PRO A 65 -21.22 -4.15 -4.06
N ASN A 66 -22.11 -3.19 -3.92
CA ASN A 66 -21.77 -1.77 -3.86
C ASN A 66 -21.04 -1.20 -5.10
N ALA A 67 -21.14 -1.85 -6.26
CA ALA A 67 -20.58 -1.33 -7.52
C ALA A 67 -21.43 -0.20 -8.15
N ASN A 68 -22.12 0.58 -7.33
CA ASN A 68 -23.10 1.60 -7.75
C ASN A 68 -22.57 3.04 -7.69
N GLY A 69 -21.28 3.22 -7.52
CA GLY A 69 -20.68 4.56 -7.44
C GLY A 69 -20.87 5.25 -6.09
N ARG A 70 -20.88 4.48 -5.00
CA ARG A 70 -21.04 5.00 -3.65
C ARG A 70 -19.88 4.58 -2.74
N TRP A 71 -19.64 5.40 -1.74
CA TRP A 71 -18.81 5.07 -0.61
C TRP A 71 -19.57 4.17 0.38
N PHE A 72 -18.87 3.30 1.06
CA PHE A 72 -19.40 2.50 2.17
C PHE A 72 -18.29 2.26 3.21
N ILE A 73 -18.68 1.92 4.44
CA ILE A 73 -17.74 1.59 5.51
C ILE A 73 -17.27 0.16 5.29
N SER A 74 -15.94 -0.05 5.25
CA SER A 74 -15.38 -1.40 5.17
C SER A 74 -15.56 -2.14 6.49
N THR A 75 -15.83 -3.44 6.42
CA THR A 75 -15.86 -4.32 7.60
C THR A 75 -14.46 -4.73 8.07
N ILE A 76 -13.42 -4.46 7.26
CA ILE A 76 -12.04 -4.74 7.65
C ILE A 76 -11.55 -3.76 8.69
N ASP A 77 -11.10 -4.29 9.81
CA ASP A 77 -10.39 -3.52 10.85
C ASP A 77 -8.89 -3.48 10.57
N ALA A 78 -8.42 -2.39 9.99
CA ALA A 78 -7.00 -2.16 9.76
C ALA A 78 -6.17 -2.07 11.06
N SER A 79 -6.81 -1.79 12.20
CA SER A 79 -6.15 -1.78 13.51
C SER A 79 -5.70 -3.18 13.90
N THR A 80 -6.46 -4.21 13.53
CA THR A 80 -6.09 -5.62 13.78
C THR A 80 -4.83 -6.00 12.97
N ALA A 81 -4.73 -5.57 11.72
CA ALA A 81 -3.52 -5.77 10.93
C ALA A 81 -2.30 -5.08 11.55
N LEU A 82 -2.46 -3.87 12.07
CA LEU A 82 -1.39 -3.13 12.73
C LEU A 82 -0.88 -3.84 14.00
N LYS A 83 -1.78 -4.35 14.85
CA LYS A 83 -1.43 -5.06 16.09
C LYS A 83 -0.55 -6.29 15.89
N GLN A 84 -0.54 -6.85 14.68
CA GLN A 84 0.33 -7.99 14.35
C GLN A 84 1.72 -7.57 13.88
N LEU A 85 1.97 -6.26 13.72
CA LEU A 85 3.24 -5.74 13.25
C LEU A 85 4.20 -5.53 14.43
N PRO A 86 5.40 -6.15 14.41
CA PRO A 86 6.33 -6.01 15.52
C PRO A 86 6.81 -4.56 15.67
N GLY A 87 6.69 -4.04 16.88
CA GLY A 87 7.19 -2.72 17.23
C GLY A 87 6.33 -1.55 16.76
N LEU A 88 5.12 -1.79 16.27
CA LEU A 88 4.11 -0.78 15.99
C LEU A 88 2.83 -1.07 16.78
N ASP A 89 2.13 -0.02 17.15
CA ASP A 89 0.82 -0.08 17.80
C ASP A 89 0.03 1.20 17.48
N LEU A 90 -1.24 1.21 17.85
CA LEU A 90 -2.05 2.43 17.90
C LEU A 90 -1.87 3.15 19.22
N LYS A 91 -1.92 4.48 19.19
CA LYS A 91 -2.08 5.27 20.41
C LYS A 91 -3.34 4.84 21.15
N PRO A 92 -3.32 4.89 22.50
CA PRO A 92 -4.51 4.58 23.29
C PRO A 92 -5.73 5.38 22.81
N ASN A 93 -6.89 4.72 22.82
CA ASN A 93 -8.17 5.30 22.43
C ASN A 93 -8.32 5.69 20.94
N TYR A 94 -7.44 5.22 20.06
CA TYR A 94 -7.59 5.38 18.62
C TYR A 94 -7.95 4.07 17.92
N CYS A 95 -8.70 4.18 16.83
CA CYS A 95 -8.94 3.10 15.86
C CYS A 95 -8.72 3.60 14.43
N LEU A 96 -8.58 2.67 13.49
CA LEU A 96 -8.54 2.95 12.07
C LEU A 96 -9.88 2.57 11.45
N VAL A 97 -10.46 3.50 10.69
CA VAL A 97 -11.71 3.29 9.95
C VAL A 97 -11.42 3.48 8.48
N THR A 98 -11.89 2.55 7.65
CA THR A 98 -11.70 2.61 6.20
C THR A 98 -13.04 2.69 5.50
N TYR A 99 -13.15 3.63 4.57
CA TYR A 99 -14.23 3.73 3.61
C TYR A 99 -13.74 3.25 2.26
N LEU A 100 -14.60 2.54 1.55
CA LEU A 100 -14.34 2.03 0.21
C LEU A 100 -15.35 2.63 -0.77
N TYR A 101 -14.87 2.91 -1.97
CA TYR A 101 -15.69 3.32 -3.10
C TYR A 101 -15.65 2.23 -4.16
N ARG A 102 -16.78 1.92 -4.75
CA ARG A 102 -16.90 0.96 -5.85
C ARG A 102 -17.81 1.50 -6.93
N MET A 103 -17.34 1.43 -8.16
CA MET A 103 -18.12 1.75 -9.34
C MET A 103 -17.71 0.84 -10.49
N ARG A 104 -18.69 0.33 -11.20
CA ARG A 104 -18.47 -0.34 -12.48
C ARG A 104 -18.97 0.58 -13.61
N ARG A 105 -18.08 0.97 -14.51
CA ARG A 105 -18.40 1.80 -15.66
C ARG A 105 -17.66 1.23 -16.87
N ASP A 106 -18.36 1.07 -18.00
CA ASP A 106 -17.79 0.61 -19.27
C ASP A 106 -17.03 -0.74 -19.14
N ASN A 107 -17.57 -1.66 -18.33
CA ASN A 107 -16.93 -2.93 -17.94
C ASN A 107 -15.60 -2.81 -17.19
N ILE A 108 -15.26 -1.62 -16.72
CA ILE A 108 -14.08 -1.36 -15.90
C ILE A 108 -14.51 -1.13 -14.45
N ASN A 109 -13.84 -1.81 -13.52
CA ASN A 109 -14.04 -1.57 -12.11
C ASN A 109 -13.19 -0.39 -11.66
N HIS A 110 -13.81 0.54 -10.94
CA HIS A 110 -13.15 1.65 -10.28
C HIS A 110 -13.33 1.49 -8.78
N GLY A 111 -12.24 1.65 -8.03
CA GLY A 111 -12.29 1.61 -6.59
C GLY A 111 -11.41 2.66 -5.96
N GLY A 112 -11.81 3.12 -4.79
CA GLY A 112 -11.07 4.04 -3.95
C GLY A 112 -11.08 3.56 -2.51
N ALA A 113 -10.11 3.98 -1.74
CA ALA A 113 -10.07 3.75 -0.29
C ALA A 113 -9.67 5.04 0.41
N ALA A 114 -10.30 5.30 1.54
CA ALA A 114 -9.95 6.38 2.46
C ALA A 114 -9.90 5.83 3.88
N THR A 115 -8.71 5.82 4.47
CA THR A 115 -8.50 5.36 5.85
C THR A 115 -8.22 6.54 6.76
N TRP A 116 -8.91 6.58 7.88
CA TRP A 116 -8.82 7.61 8.89
C TRP A 116 -8.47 7.01 10.25
N ALA A 117 -7.72 7.75 11.05
CA ALA A 117 -7.54 7.44 12.46
C ALA A 117 -8.48 8.34 13.27
N MET A 118 -9.26 7.72 14.15
CA MET A 118 -10.26 8.38 14.97
C MET A 118 -10.15 7.94 16.43
N GLN A 119 -10.60 8.79 17.34
CA GLN A 119 -10.82 8.35 18.71
C GLN A 119 -11.97 7.35 18.78
N ASN A 120 -11.83 6.29 19.59
CA ASN A 120 -12.83 5.21 19.70
C ASN A 120 -14.25 5.73 20.03
N GLN A 121 -14.35 6.74 20.87
CA GLN A 121 -15.62 7.37 21.21
C GLN A 121 -16.33 8.07 20.04
N LEU A 122 -15.60 8.44 19.00
CA LEU A 122 -16.12 9.07 17.79
C LEU A 122 -16.36 8.08 16.64
N SER A 123 -15.99 6.81 16.81
CA SER A 123 -16.15 5.78 15.77
C SER A 123 -17.49 5.04 15.84
N THR A 124 -18.54 5.71 16.29
CA THR A 124 -19.91 5.15 16.34
C THR A 124 -20.51 5.04 14.94
N THR A 125 -21.40 4.06 14.74
CA THR A 125 -22.07 3.86 13.44
C THR A 125 -22.73 5.14 12.93
N SER A 126 -23.49 5.85 13.78
CA SER A 126 -24.16 7.08 13.40
C SER A 126 -23.21 8.18 12.97
N HIS A 127 -22.04 8.30 13.62
CA HIS A 127 -21.02 9.29 13.27
C HIS A 127 -20.36 8.96 11.92
N LEU A 128 -20.08 7.67 11.68
CA LEU A 128 -19.49 7.22 10.42
C LEU A 128 -20.47 7.32 9.25
N GLU A 129 -21.76 7.03 9.48
CA GLU A 129 -22.82 7.18 8.49
C GLU A 129 -23.08 8.67 8.14
N ALA A 130 -22.98 9.57 9.12
CA ALA A 130 -23.07 11.00 8.87
C ALA A 130 -21.95 11.48 7.91
N ALA A 131 -20.75 10.95 8.05
CA ALA A 131 -19.66 11.23 7.10
C ALA A 131 -19.95 10.68 5.70
N LEU A 132 -20.59 9.51 5.58
CA LEU A 132 -21.02 8.95 4.30
C LEU A 132 -22.06 9.83 3.60
N ALA A 133 -23.01 10.39 4.35
CA ALA A 133 -24.05 11.26 3.79
C ALA A 133 -23.50 12.54 3.15
N MET A 134 -22.31 12.98 3.57
CA MET A 134 -21.61 14.14 3.02
C MET A 134 -20.59 13.78 1.92
N ALA A 135 -20.37 12.50 1.66
CA ALA A 135 -19.42 12.06 0.65
C ALA A 135 -19.97 12.29 -0.76
N GLY A 136 -19.08 12.62 -1.68
CA GLY A 136 -19.41 12.76 -3.09
C GLY A 136 -18.97 11.54 -3.91
N ASP A 137 -18.41 11.83 -5.07
CA ASP A 137 -17.83 10.84 -5.96
C ASP A 137 -16.50 10.26 -5.40
N HIS A 138 -15.79 9.49 -6.22
CA HIS A 138 -14.50 8.88 -5.82
C HIS A 138 -13.41 9.89 -5.44
N ASN A 139 -13.54 11.17 -5.82
CA ASN A 139 -12.57 12.22 -5.46
C ASN A 139 -12.93 12.93 -4.15
N THR A 140 -14.14 12.69 -3.65
CA THR A 140 -14.68 13.33 -2.45
C THR A 140 -14.99 12.24 -1.40
N PRO A 141 -13.96 11.62 -0.79
CA PRO A 141 -14.17 10.57 0.19
C PRO A 141 -14.86 11.09 1.46
N PRO A 142 -15.56 10.21 2.20
CA PRO A 142 -16.10 10.55 3.51
C PRO A 142 -14.98 11.05 4.42
N HIS A 143 -15.24 12.13 5.15
CA HIS A 143 -14.32 12.68 6.14
C HIS A 143 -15.02 12.78 7.49
N PRO A 144 -14.87 11.79 8.40
CA PRO A 144 -15.48 11.83 9.70
C PRO A 144 -14.97 13.02 10.52
N GLN A 145 -15.85 13.69 11.23
CA GLN A 145 -15.48 14.78 12.13
C GLN A 145 -14.53 14.25 13.22
N GLY A 146 -13.46 14.97 13.51
CA GLY A 146 -12.45 14.57 14.49
C GLY A 146 -11.46 13.52 14.00
N ALA A 147 -11.53 13.10 12.74
CA ALA A 147 -10.51 12.26 12.14
C ALA A 147 -9.17 13.01 11.99
N LEU A 148 -8.06 12.31 12.25
CA LEU A 148 -6.73 12.87 12.06
C LEU A 148 -6.45 13.06 10.56
N PRO A 149 -5.80 14.17 10.16
CA PRO A 149 -5.46 14.44 8.75
C PRO A 149 -4.56 13.36 8.13
N ASN A 150 -3.81 12.64 8.96
CA ASN A 150 -2.97 11.53 8.57
C ASN A 150 -3.08 10.42 9.63
N TYR A 151 -3.59 9.26 9.24
CA TYR A 151 -3.76 8.13 10.16
C TYR A 151 -2.44 7.66 10.79
N MET A 152 -1.29 7.86 10.11
CA MET A 152 0.01 7.54 10.69
C MET A 152 0.33 8.38 11.94
N ALA A 153 -0.37 9.49 12.16
CA ALA A 153 -0.22 10.27 13.39
C ALA A 153 -0.79 9.57 14.64
N ALA A 154 -1.67 8.58 14.45
CA ALA A 154 -2.16 7.72 15.52
C ALA A 154 -1.27 6.49 15.77
N ILE A 155 -0.26 6.25 14.95
CA ILE A 155 0.66 5.12 15.13
C ILE A 155 1.71 5.49 16.18
N THR A 156 1.98 4.56 17.07
CA THR A 156 3.05 4.57 18.07
C THR A 156 3.90 3.31 17.94
N GLY A 157 4.96 3.20 18.72
CA GLY A 157 5.82 2.01 18.70
C GLY A 157 7.16 2.23 19.37
N ASN A 158 8.08 1.29 19.16
CA ASN A 158 9.38 1.26 19.86
C ASN A 158 10.48 2.13 19.21
N LEU A 159 10.17 2.83 18.11
CA LEU A 159 11.07 3.75 17.40
C LEU A 159 12.41 3.12 16.95
N THR A 160 12.43 1.81 16.74
CA THR A 160 13.60 1.10 16.19
C THR A 160 13.68 1.24 14.67
N ALA A 161 14.84 0.98 14.09
CA ALA A 161 15.03 0.99 12.64
C ALA A 161 14.05 0.03 11.93
N SER A 162 13.81 -1.15 12.51
CA SER A 162 12.86 -2.12 11.96
C SER A 162 11.43 -1.59 11.98
N SER A 163 10.98 -0.94 13.06
CA SER A 163 9.62 -0.41 13.13
C SER A 163 9.37 0.71 12.12
N PHE A 164 10.36 1.57 11.82
CA PHE A 164 10.23 2.57 10.75
C PHE A 164 10.13 1.92 9.38
N LEU A 165 10.90 0.86 9.13
CA LEU A 165 10.83 0.11 7.88
C LEU A 165 9.45 -0.57 7.71
N ILE A 166 8.93 -1.18 8.79
CA ILE A 166 7.59 -1.79 8.83
C ILE A 166 6.52 -0.72 8.58
N ALA A 167 6.62 0.44 9.23
CA ALA A 167 5.69 1.56 9.04
C ALA A 167 5.66 2.05 7.59
N SER A 168 6.80 2.09 6.90
CA SER A 168 6.88 2.44 5.49
C SER A 168 6.10 1.48 4.59
N ILE A 169 6.14 0.18 4.86
CA ILE A 169 5.38 -0.83 4.12
C ILE A 169 3.90 -0.77 4.49
N PHE A 170 3.58 -0.73 5.78
CA PHE A 170 2.20 -0.64 6.28
C PHE A 170 1.45 0.54 5.68
N GLN A 171 2.07 1.73 5.67
CA GLN A 171 1.46 2.93 5.10
C GLN A 171 1.06 2.73 3.63
N ARG A 172 1.91 2.10 2.82
CA ARG A 172 1.64 1.87 1.39
C ARG A 172 0.57 0.82 1.17
N GLU A 173 0.63 -0.29 1.90
CA GLU A 173 -0.39 -1.33 1.79
C GLU A 173 -1.77 -0.78 2.19
N LEU A 174 -1.83 0.02 3.26
CA LEU A 174 -3.08 0.59 3.73
C LEU A 174 -3.60 1.72 2.82
N GLN A 175 -2.73 2.44 2.12
CA GLN A 175 -3.16 3.46 1.16
C GLN A 175 -3.84 2.87 -0.08
N GLU A 176 -3.48 1.65 -0.50
CA GLU A 176 -4.07 0.98 -1.65
C GLU A 176 -5.07 -0.11 -1.30
N PHE A 177 -5.16 -0.46 -0.02
CA PHE A 177 -6.14 -1.38 0.49
C PHE A 177 -7.53 -1.06 -0.07
N GLY A 178 -8.16 -2.07 -0.68
CA GLY A 178 -9.48 -1.92 -1.27
C GLY A 178 -9.62 -1.04 -2.51
N ARG A 179 -8.54 -0.48 -3.05
CA ARG A 179 -8.57 0.22 -4.34
C ARG A 179 -8.58 -0.78 -5.49
N CYS A 180 -9.05 -0.34 -6.65
CA CYS A 180 -8.98 -1.10 -7.90
C CYS A 180 -8.87 -0.17 -9.13
N GLY A 181 -8.60 -0.75 -10.30
CA GLY A 181 -8.48 -0.05 -11.57
C GLY A 181 -7.32 0.96 -11.58
N LYS A 182 -7.54 2.10 -12.21
CA LYS A 182 -6.53 3.17 -12.36
C LYS A 182 -5.97 3.73 -11.04
N PHE A 183 -6.62 3.44 -9.92
CA PHE A 183 -6.17 3.87 -8.60
C PHE A 183 -5.12 2.95 -7.98
N HIS A 184 -4.93 1.75 -8.54
CA HIS A 184 -3.83 0.88 -8.18
C HIS A 184 -2.50 1.46 -8.69
N ARG A 185 -1.56 1.60 -7.81
CA ARG A 185 -0.19 2.01 -8.15
C ARG A 185 0.85 1.18 -7.42
N TRP A 186 0.72 1.07 -6.11
CA TRP A 186 1.65 0.32 -5.25
C TRP A 186 1.50 -1.20 -5.42
N ALA A 187 0.29 -1.69 -5.71
CA ALA A 187 0.04 -3.10 -5.94
C ALA A 187 0.94 -3.70 -7.03
N HIS A 188 1.29 -2.92 -8.06
CA HIS A 188 2.16 -3.34 -9.15
C HIS A 188 3.67 -3.30 -8.83
N HIS A 189 4.05 -2.91 -7.61
CA HIS A 189 5.44 -2.82 -7.18
C HIS A 189 5.87 -4.06 -6.41
N ARG A 190 6.96 -4.70 -6.82
CA ARG A 190 7.63 -5.80 -6.13
C ARG A 190 8.83 -5.29 -5.36
N LEU A 191 8.94 -5.64 -4.08
CA LEU A 191 10.15 -5.37 -3.30
C LEU A 191 11.32 -6.17 -3.89
N ILE A 192 12.41 -5.49 -4.19
CA ILE A 192 13.62 -6.09 -4.77
C ILE A 192 14.85 -5.78 -3.93
N GLY A 193 15.77 -6.74 -3.83
CA GLY A 193 17.08 -6.59 -3.18
C GLY A 193 18.25 -6.65 -4.16
N SER A 194 17.97 -7.04 -5.41
CA SER A 194 18.90 -7.10 -6.53
C SER A 194 18.23 -6.61 -7.80
N ILE A 195 19.00 -6.31 -8.81
CA ILE A 195 18.49 -5.88 -10.12
C ILE A 195 17.88 -7.11 -10.81
N PRO A 196 16.60 -7.03 -11.25
CA PRO A 196 16.00 -8.11 -12.04
C PRO A 196 16.75 -8.28 -13.36
N ASN A 197 17.03 -9.53 -13.73
CA ASN A 197 17.80 -9.91 -14.92
C ASN A 197 16.95 -10.27 -16.15
N GLN A 198 15.61 -10.18 -16.03
CA GLN A 198 14.67 -10.56 -17.10
C GLN A 198 14.62 -9.56 -18.25
N CYS A 199 15.18 -8.37 -18.08
CA CYS A 199 15.27 -7.35 -19.13
C CYS A 199 16.53 -6.48 -18.92
N SER A 200 16.91 -5.75 -19.97
CA SER A 200 17.93 -4.72 -19.88
C SER A 200 17.33 -3.44 -19.29
N TRP A 201 18.15 -2.68 -18.57
CA TRP A 201 17.71 -1.48 -17.86
C TRP A 201 18.40 -0.22 -18.40
N ARG A 202 17.61 0.80 -18.70
CA ARG A 202 18.11 2.16 -18.95
C ARG A 202 18.01 2.95 -17.64
N TRP A 203 19.16 3.21 -17.04
CA TRP A 203 19.27 4.01 -15.81
C TRP A 203 19.06 5.49 -16.08
N ARG A 204 18.33 6.15 -15.19
CA ARG A 204 18.08 7.60 -15.18
C ARG A 204 18.94 8.32 -14.16
N VAL A 205 19.57 7.57 -13.27
CA VAL A 205 20.52 8.01 -12.25
C VAL A 205 21.68 7.03 -12.22
N GLU A 206 22.75 7.34 -11.51
CA GLU A 206 23.81 6.37 -11.25
C GLU A 206 23.23 5.09 -10.65
N GLN A 207 23.66 3.95 -11.17
CA GLN A 207 23.17 2.65 -10.69
C GLN A 207 23.53 2.45 -9.22
N PRO A 208 22.54 2.18 -8.34
CA PRO A 208 22.82 1.95 -6.93
C PRO A 208 23.72 0.73 -6.70
N LYS A 209 24.72 0.86 -5.83
CA LYS A 209 25.62 -0.27 -5.46
C LYS A 209 24.89 -1.41 -4.76
N THR A 210 23.75 -1.12 -4.12
CA THR A 210 22.90 -2.12 -3.45
C THR A 210 21.44 -1.68 -3.50
N LEU A 211 20.54 -2.63 -3.66
CA LEU A 211 19.09 -2.43 -3.58
C LEU A 211 18.50 -2.96 -2.27
N LYS A 212 19.35 -3.41 -1.33
CA LYS A 212 18.87 -3.89 -0.02
C LYS A 212 18.17 -2.77 0.74
N PRO A 213 17.04 -3.05 1.37
CA PRO A 213 16.36 -2.12 2.26
C PRO A 213 17.27 -1.65 3.37
N ARG A 214 17.25 -0.37 3.68
CA ARG A 214 18.11 0.23 4.69
C ARG A 214 17.46 1.37 5.45
N VAL A 215 17.90 1.55 6.67
CA VAL A 215 17.45 2.63 7.55
C VAL A 215 18.66 3.44 8.00
N HIS A 216 18.57 4.74 7.81
CA HIS A 216 19.58 5.71 8.17
C HIS A 216 19.13 6.48 9.40
N SER A 217 19.97 6.53 10.43
CA SER A 217 19.82 7.47 11.53
C SER A 217 20.32 8.85 11.09
N LEU A 218 19.46 9.85 11.21
CA LEU A 218 19.74 11.23 10.86
C LEU A 218 19.89 12.08 12.12
N PRO A 219 20.49 13.28 12.03
CA PRO A 219 20.62 14.18 13.18
C PRO A 219 19.27 14.47 13.85
N LYS A 220 19.31 14.76 15.14
CA LYS A 220 18.14 15.10 15.96
C LYS A 220 17.08 13.99 16.03
N GLY A 221 17.50 12.71 16.09
CA GLY A 221 16.60 11.57 16.23
C GLY A 221 15.69 11.28 15.04
N LYS A 222 15.95 11.93 13.90
CA LYS A 222 15.22 11.64 12.65
C LYS A 222 15.69 10.34 12.02
N MET A 223 14.81 9.72 11.24
CA MET A 223 15.10 8.48 10.52
C MET A 223 14.78 8.63 9.04
N ALA A 224 15.52 7.91 8.19
CA ALA A 224 15.16 7.76 6.79
C ALA A 224 15.20 6.29 6.40
N VAL A 225 14.10 5.81 5.86
CA VAL A 225 13.95 4.46 5.32
C VAL A 225 14.13 4.53 3.82
N GLU A 226 14.94 3.63 3.27
CA GLU A 226 15.15 3.52 1.83
C GLU A 226 15.01 2.06 1.40
N PHE A 227 14.24 1.83 0.36
CA PHE A 227 14.08 0.51 -0.27
C PHE A 227 13.71 0.66 -1.74
N TYR A 228 13.76 -0.45 -2.46
CA TYR A 228 13.58 -0.46 -3.90
C TYR A 228 12.48 -1.44 -4.32
N THR A 229 11.80 -1.09 -5.40
CA THR A 229 10.80 -1.95 -6.02
C THR A 229 10.99 -2.00 -7.52
N CYS A 230 10.54 -3.10 -8.13
CA CYS A 230 10.31 -3.20 -9.56
C CYS A 230 8.80 -3.12 -9.82
N ARG A 231 8.37 -2.17 -10.64
CA ARG A 231 7.01 -2.14 -11.16
C ARG A 231 6.93 -3.14 -12.31
N THR A 232 5.98 -4.06 -12.24
CA THR A 232 5.86 -5.21 -13.16
C THR A 232 4.85 -4.99 -14.28
N VAL A 233 4.02 -3.96 -14.17
CA VAL A 233 3.07 -3.52 -15.21
C VAL A 233 3.66 -2.33 -15.96
N ALA A 234 3.36 -2.20 -17.25
CA ALA A 234 3.86 -1.13 -18.08
C ALA A 234 3.49 0.28 -17.56
N PRO A 235 4.40 1.26 -17.58
CA PRO A 235 5.81 1.13 -17.92
C PRO A 235 6.62 0.43 -16.83
N ILE A 236 7.30 -0.68 -17.20
CA ILE A 236 8.14 -1.44 -16.27
C ILE A 236 9.33 -0.60 -15.85
N GLY A 237 9.63 -0.58 -14.56
CA GLY A 237 10.71 0.26 -14.04
C GLY A 237 11.16 -0.11 -12.63
N ILE A 238 12.37 0.33 -12.28
CA ILE A 238 12.89 0.25 -10.92
C ILE A 238 12.65 1.59 -10.23
N PHE A 239 12.10 1.51 -9.02
CA PHE A 239 11.77 2.68 -8.21
C PHE A 239 12.56 2.66 -6.91
N ARG A 240 13.05 3.84 -6.52
CA ARG A 240 13.62 4.13 -5.23
C ARG A 240 12.56 4.80 -4.37
N HIS A 241 12.33 4.26 -3.17
CA HIS A 241 11.44 4.82 -2.17
C HIS A 241 12.27 5.35 -1.00
N VAL A 242 12.00 6.58 -0.59
CA VAL A 242 12.65 7.19 0.57
C VAL A 242 11.59 7.84 1.45
N ASP A 243 11.48 7.36 2.68
CA ASP A 243 10.56 7.89 3.68
C ASP A 243 11.36 8.54 4.81
N ARG A 244 11.15 9.84 5.02
CA ARG A 244 11.82 10.62 6.06
C ARG A 244 10.88 10.86 7.20
N TYR A 245 11.28 10.43 8.38
CA TYR A 245 10.53 10.54 9.63
C TYR A 245 11.12 11.63 10.53
N SER A 246 10.24 12.39 11.17
CA SER A 246 10.63 13.26 12.27
C SER A 246 10.93 12.45 13.52
N ALA A 247 11.63 13.02 14.48
CA ALA A 247 11.86 12.39 15.77
C ALA A 247 10.54 11.98 16.43
N ASN A 248 10.50 10.77 16.99
CA ASN A 248 9.36 10.22 17.74
C ASN A 248 8.03 10.17 16.97
N SER A 249 8.08 10.05 15.65
CA SER A 249 6.88 10.06 14.81
C SER A 249 6.97 9.04 13.67
N TYR A 250 5.86 8.35 13.40
CA TYR A 250 5.69 7.48 12.23
C TYR A 250 5.03 8.19 11.04
N VAL A 251 4.82 9.49 11.12
CA VAL A 251 4.40 10.29 9.96
C VAL A 251 5.62 10.57 9.09
N ALA A 252 5.61 10.07 7.87
CA ALA A 252 6.71 10.21 6.92
C ALA A 252 6.45 11.27 5.86
N LYS A 253 7.51 11.97 5.45
CA LYS A 253 7.58 12.64 4.16
C LYS A 253 8.11 11.63 3.15
N THR A 254 7.24 11.15 2.25
CA THR A 254 7.56 10.11 1.27
C THR A 254 8.07 10.70 -0.04
N SER A 255 9.02 10.01 -0.66
CA SER A 255 9.52 10.30 -2.01
C SER A 255 9.65 8.99 -2.79
N ASN A 256 9.08 8.96 -4.00
CA ASN A 256 9.12 7.82 -4.90
C ASN A 256 9.73 8.28 -6.22
N GLN A 257 10.83 7.68 -6.64
CA GLN A 257 11.58 8.06 -7.83
C GLN A 257 11.78 6.86 -8.76
N ALA A 258 11.37 6.96 -10.02
CA ALA A 258 11.74 6.00 -11.05
C ALA A 258 13.20 6.20 -11.41
N ILE A 259 14.06 5.23 -11.11
CA ILE A 259 15.52 5.28 -11.30
C ILE A 259 16.00 4.50 -12.51
N ALA A 260 15.22 3.54 -13.00
CA ALA A 260 15.49 2.84 -14.24
C ALA A 260 14.19 2.46 -14.95
N ALA A 261 14.26 2.32 -16.27
CA ALA A 261 13.18 1.82 -17.10
C ALA A 261 13.64 0.58 -17.85
N ALA A 262 12.76 -0.40 -18.02
CA ALA A 262 13.02 -1.57 -18.85
C ALA A 262 13.17 -1.13 -20.32
N ILE A 263 14.16 -1.71 -21.00
CA ILE A 263 14.34 -1.55 -22.44
C ILE A 263 13.52 -2.67 -23.09
N ALA A 264 12.54 -2.29 -23.94
CA ALA A 264 11.82 -3.28 -24.72
C ALA A 264 12.83 -4.01 -25.62
N THR A 265 13.00 -5.29 -25.45
CA THR A 265 13.66 -6.14 -26.45
C THR A 265 12.76 -6.15 -27.67
N LYS A 266 13.23 -5.58 -28.81
CA LYS A 266 12.57 -5.81 -30.09
C LYS A 266 12.63 -7.32 -30.34
N SER A 267 11.47 -7.99 -30.21
CA SER A 267 11.27 -9.35 -30.70
C SER A 267 11.30 -9.37 -32.21
#